data_4efe2564c3ef1bfa57f39a86a63848b4
#
_entry.id   4efe2564c3ef1bfa57f39a86a63848b4
#
_cell.length_a   1.000
_cell.length_b   1.000
_cell.length_c   1.000
_cell.angle_alpha   90.00
_cell.angle_beta   90.00
_cell.angle_gamma   90.00
#
_symmetry.space_group_name_H-M   'P 1'
#
loop_
_entity.id
_entity.type
_entity.pdbx_description
1 polymer ?
#
loop_
_entity_poly.entity_id
_entity_poly.type
_entity_poly.pdbx_seq_one_letter_code
_entity_poly.pdbx_strand_id
1 'polypeptide(L)'
;MRIIVDTNIIISAGLFPQSNVGKALAHIVKNHKLVLCQYTLDELKNVFKKKFPKRIEYFNKFVKKLKYELIDMDIKEYAKYPSIRDIDDIPLLANAIEAKADILITGDKDFDNIKIKTPQIIKPVEYIEKYMK
;
A
#
# COMPACT_ATOMS: atom_id res chain seq x y z
N MET A 1 -13.68 6.06 2.26
CA MET A 1 -13.29 4.64 2.22
C MET A 1 -11.94 4.44 2.91
N ARG A 2 -11.71 3.26 3.40
CA ARG A 2 -10.42 2.84 3.96
C ARG A 2 -9.62 2.19 2.84
N ILE A 3 -8.49 2.78 2.50
CA ILE A 3 -7.68 2.35 1.35
C ILE A 3 -6.28 2.02 1.83
N ILE A 4 -5.83 0.79 1.60
CA ILE A 4 -4.49 0.35 1.89
C ILE A 4 -3.70 0.25 0.58
N VAL A 5 -2.43 0.62 0.61
CA VAL A 5 -1.57 0.59 -0.57
C VAL A 5 -0.32 -0.22 -0.28
N ASP A 6 0.29 -0.78 -1.33
CA ASP A 6 1.54 -1.52 -1.13
C ASP A 6 2.75 -0.57 -1.02
N THR A 7 3.87 -1.15 -0.63
CA THR A 7 5.11 -0.41 -0.40
C THR A 7 5.57 0.36 -1.65
N ASN A 8 5.46 -0.26 -2.82
CA ASN A 8 5.94 0.35 -4.07
C ASN A 8 5.14 1.59 -4.47
N ILE A 9 3.86 1.64 -4.09
CA ILE A 9 3.04 2.85 -4.33
C ILE A 9 3.63 4.03 -3.54
N ILE A 10 4.00 3.81 -2.29
CA ILE A 10 4.58 4.86 -1.44
C ILE A 10 5.93 5.31 -2.00
N ILE A 11 6.79 4.36 -2.39
CA ILE A 11 8.10 4.66 -2.94
C ILE A 11 7.98 5.49 -4.22
N SER A 12 7.13 5.05 -5.15
CA SER A 12 6.92 5.74 -6.41
C SER A 12 6.37 7.16 -6.21
N ALA A 13 5.43 7.32 -5.30
CA ALA A 13 4.87 8.64 -4.98
C ALA A 13 5.92 9.56 -4.36
N GLY A 14 6.80 9.03 -3.51
CA GLY A 14 7.87 9.80 -2.90
C GLY A 14 8.92 10.23 -3.91
N LEU A 15 9.29 9.34 -4.84
CA LEU A 15 10.27 9.65 -5.89
C LEU A 15 9.70 10.61 -6.94
N PHE A 16 8.44 10.44 -7.30
CA PHE A 16 7.81 11.17 -8.40
C PHE A 16 6.43 11.69 -7.95
N PRO A 17 6.40 12.74 -7.09
CA PRO A 17 5.12 13.25 -6.56
C PRO A 17 4.15 13.74 -7.64
N GLN A 18 4.65 14.15 -8.79
CA GLN A 18 3.82 14.66 -9.88
C GLN A 18 3.36 13.57 -10.86
N SER A 19 3.79 12.34 -10.65
CA SER A 19 3.35 11.21 -11.46
C SER A 19 1.90 10.86 -11.15
N ASN A 20 1.31 10.01 -11.98
CA ASN A 20 -0.05 9.54 -11.76
C ASN A 20 -0.19 8.82 -10.41
N VAL A 21 0.81 8.02 -10.03
CA VAL A 21 0.82 7.34 -8.73
C VAL A 21 0.92 8.35 -7.59
N GLY A 22 1.78 9.36 -7.74
CA GLY A 22 1.91 10.43 -6.74
C GLY A 22 0.60 11.20 -6.56
N LYS A 23 -0.06 11.53 -7.65
CA LYS A 23 -1.34 12.23 -7.62
C LYS A 23 -2.44 11.35 -7.01
N ALA A 24 -2.41 10.05 -7.31
CA ALA A 24 -3.37 9.10 -6.74
C ALA A 24 -3.22 9.03 -5.21
N LEU A 25 -1.98 8.93 -4.72
CA LEU A 25 -1.75 8.89 -3.28
C LEU A 25 -2.22 10.18 -2.60
N ALA A 26 -1.93 11.34 -3.21
CA ALA A 26 -2.39 12.61 -2.68
C ALA A 26 -3.93 12.68 -2.63
N HIS A 27 -4.59 12.18 -3.65
CA HIS A 27 -6.05 12.12 -3.70
C HIS A 27 -6.63 11.24 -2.59
N ILE A 28 -6.00 10.08 -2.35
CA ILE A 28 -6.42 9.17 -1.28
C ILE A 28 -6.32 9.87 0.08
N VAL A 29 -5.17 10.49 0.36
CA VAL A 29 -4.93 11.18 1.63
C VAL A 29 -5.96 12.29 1.86
N LYS A 30 -6.31 13.02 0.79
CA LYS A 30 -7.24 14.14 0.89
C LYS A 30 -8.70 13.69 1.05
N ASN A 31 -9.12 12.65 0.36
CA ASN A 31 -10.54 12.31 0.23
C ASN A 31 -10.97 11.03 0.93
N HIS A 32 -10.01 10.22 1.36
CA HIS A 32 -10.27 8.93 1.97
C HIS A 32 -9.37 8.72 3.18
N LYS A 33 -9.46 7.57 3.80
CA LYS A 33 -8.57 7.18 4.90
C LYS A 33 -7.48 6.29 4.34
N LEU A 34 -6.25 6.82 4.28
CA LEU A 34 -5.09 5.99 3.94
C LEU A 34 -4.76 5.09 5.14
N VAL A 35 -4.62 3.81 4.90
CA VAL A 35 -4.27 2.82 5.92
C VAL A 35 -2.93 2.20 5.55
N LEU A 36 -2.01 2.15 6.48
CA LEU A 36 -0.71 1.48 6.30
C LEU A 36 -0.52 0.48 7.44
N CYS A 37 0.03 -0.69 7.12
CA CYS A 37 0.35 -1.65 8.16
C CYS A 37 1.82 -1.55 8.56
N GLN A 38 2.13 -2.03 9.75
CA GLN A 38 3.50 -1.99 10.27
C GLN A 38 4.48 -2.70 9.35
N TYR A 39 4.04 -3.80 8.74
CA TYR A 39 4.84 -4.52 7.75
C TYR A 39 5.30 -3.60 6.62
N THR A 40 4.39 -2.76 6.09
CA THR A 40 4.73 -1.80 5.02
C THR A 40 5.76 -0.79 5.48
N LEU A 41 5.59 -0.24 6.69
CA LEU A 41 6.56 0.72 7.22
C LEU A 41 7.94 0.11 7.40
N ASP A 42 8.01 -1.12 7.88
CA ASP A 42 9.29 -1.83 8.06
C ASP A 42 9.95 -2.10 6.71
N GLU A 43 9.16 -2.50 5.71
CA GLU A 43 9.66 -2.74 4.36
C GLU A 43 10.17 -1.44 3.73
N LEU A 44 9.47 -0.31 3.92
CA LEU A 44 9.92 1.00 3.45
C LEU A 44 11.30 1.35 4.01
N LYS A 45 11.50 1.17 5.32
CA LYS A 45 12.79 1.45 5.95
C LYS A 45 13.91 0.60 5.34
N ASN A 46 13.64 -0.68 5.11
CA ASN A 46 14.63 -1.58 4.53
C ASN A 46 14.99 -1.18 3.10
N VAL A 47 13.99 -0.84 2.30
CA VAL A 47 14.22 -0.40 0.91
C VAL A 47 14.99 0.91 0.87
N PHE A 48 14.66 1.87 1.74
CA PHE A 48 15.37 3.15 1.78
C PHE A 48 16.84 2.96 2.11
N LYS A 49 17.16 2.11 3.08
CA LYS A 49 18.55 1.82 3.44
C LYS A 49 19.33 1.16 2.32
N LYS A 50 18.71 0.20 1.63
CA LYS A 50 19.39 -0.58 0.59
C LYS A 50 19.52 0.17 -0.73
N LYS A 51 18.43 0.79 -1.17
CA LYS A 51 18.37 1.38 -2.52
C LYS A 51 18.60 2.88 -2.56
N PHE A 52 18.26 3.58 -1.48
CA PHE A 52 18.31 5.04 -1.45
C PHE A 52 19.00 5.57 -0.19
N PRO A 53 20.21 5.08 0.14
CA PRO A 53 20.85 5.49 1.40
C PRO A 53 21.10 6.98 1.51
N LYS A 54 21.32 7.66 0.39
CA LYS A 54 21.57 9.11 0.38
C LYS A 54 20.29 9.94 0.50
N ARG A 55 19.12 9.31 0.41
CA ARG A 55 17.83 10.00 0.45
C ARG A 55 16.95 9.57 1.63
N ILE A 56 17.54 8.91 2.62
CA ILE A 56 16.80 8.42 3.79
C ILE A 56 16.03 9.56 4.47
N GLU A 57 16.67 10.71 4.70
CA GLU A 57 16.01 11.85 5.34
C GLU A 57 14.82 12.35 4.53
N TYR A 58 14.98 12.42 3.21
CA TYR A 58 13.89 12.83 2.33
C TYR A 58 12.69 11.90 2.46
N PHE A 59 12.92 10.58 2.40
CA PHE A 59 11.84 9.60 2.49
C PHE A 59 11.21 9.57 3.87
N ASN A 60 12.00 9.70 4.92
CA ASN A 60 11.46 9.76 6.28
C ASN A 60 10.54 10.96 6.46
N LYS A 61 10.92 12.11 5.93
CA LYS A 61 10.08 13.31 5.97
C LYS A 61 8.81 13.13 5.14
N PHE A 62 8.93 12.50 3.97
CA PHE A 62 7.79 12.22 3.11
C PHE A 62 6.76 11.35 3.83
N VAL A 63 7.20 10.24 4.40
CA VAL A 63 6.31 9.32 5.13
C VAL A 63 5.70 10.01 6.34
N LYS A 64 6.49 10.79 7.07
CA LYS A 64 6.02 11.50 8.25
C LYS A 64 4.92 12.52 7.94
N LYS A 65 4.94 13.11 6.75
CA LYS A 65 3.93 14.07 6.30
C LYS A 65 2.64 13.42 5.81
N LEU A 66 2.66 12.13 5.51
CA LEU A 66 1.45 11.43 5.10
C LEU A 66 0.51 11.29 6.30
N LYS A 67 -0.76 11.59 6.06
CA LYS A 67 -1.80 11.32 7.06
C LYS A 67 -2.33 9.92 6.83
N TYR A 68 -2.07 9.03 7.76
CA TYR A 68 -2.51 7.64 7.64
C TYR A 68 -2.89 7.05 8.99
N GLU A 69 -3.71 6.03 8.94
CA GLU A 69 -4.01 5.19 10.10
C GLU A 69 -3.03 4.02 10.06
N LEU A 70 -2.29 3.83 11.15
CA LEU A 70 -1.38 2.69 11.26
C LEU A 70 -2.13 1.51 11.86
N ILE A 71 -2.00 0.35 11.22
CA ILE A 71 -2.52 -0.91 11.74
C ILE A 71 -1.37 -1.88 11.96
N ASP A 72 -1.50 -2.71 12.98
CA ASP A 72 -0.53 -3.75 13.29
C ASP A 72 -1.30 -4.98 13.76
N MET A 73 -1.73 -5.78 12.79
CA MET A 73 -2.53 -6.96 13.08
C MET A 73 -1.64 -8.15 13.43
N ASP A 74 -1.92 -8.77 14.56
CA ASP A 74 -1.22 -9.98 15.00
C ASP A 74 -1.80 -11.18 14.27
N ILE A 75 -1.27 -11.44 13.08
CA ILE A 75 -1.74 -12.52 12.23
C ILE A 75 -0.87 -13.74 12.45
N LYS A 76 -1.45 -14.81 12.99
CA LYS A 76 -0.72 -16.02 13.38
C LYS A 76 -0.79 -17.11 12.33
N GLU A 77 -1.81 -17.14 11.50
CA GLU A 77 -2.02 -18.21 10.52
C GLU A 77 -2.26 -17.62 9.13
N TYR A 78 -1.22 -17.59 8.33
CA TYR A 78 -1.36 -17.11 6.95
C TYR A 78 -2.03 -18.12 6.02
N ALA A 79 -2.09 -19.40 6.41
CA ALA A 79 -2.68 -20.45 5.58
C ALA A 79 -4.17 -20.26 5.29
N LYS A 80 -4.89 -19.52 6.15
CA LYS A 80 -6.32 -19.27 5.95
C LYS A 80 -6.62 -18.15 4.95
N TYR A 81 -5.58 -17.47 4.45
CA TYR A 81 -5.74 -16.41 3.46
C TYR A 81 -5.52 -16.95 2.05
N PRO A 82 -6.00 -16.25 1.02
CA PRO A 82 -5.77 -16.67 -0.36
C PRO A 82 -4.30 -16.83 -0.67
N SER A 83 -3.95 -17.87 -1.42
CA SER A 83 -2.58 -18.11 -1.86
C SER A 83 -2.14 -17.04 -2.83
N ILE A 84 -0.95 -16.50 -2.60
CA ILE A 84 -0.31 -15.54 -3.49
C ILE A 84 1.01 -16.16 -3.95
N ARG A 85 1.38 -15.90 -5.20
CA ARG A 85 2.61 -16.41 -5.80
C ARG A 85 3.84 -16.08 -4.95
N ASP A 86 3.94 -14.82 -4.51
CA ASP A 86 5.03 -14.38 -3.64
C ASP A 86 4.54 -14.41 -2.19
N ILE A 87 5.11 -15.29 -1.40
CA ILE A 87 4.75 -15.44 0.02
C ILE A 87 4.96 -14.14 0.80
N ASP A 88 5.89 -13.28 0.37
CA ASP A 88 6.15 -12.00 1.03
C ASP A 88 5.00 -10.99 0.88
N ASP A 89 4.08 -11.25 -0.05
CA ASP A 89 2.89 -10.40 -0.24
C ASP A 89 1.71 -10.79 0.66
N ILE A 90 1.79 -11.97 1.30
CA ILE A 90 0.69 -12.45 2.17
C ILE A 90 0.45 -11.52 3.35
N PRO A 91 1.47 -10.98 4.05
CA PRO A 91 1.23 -10.07 5.16
C PRO A 91 0.41 -8.84 4.77
N LEU A 92 0.66 -8.26 3.60
CA LEU A 92 -0.11 -7.11 3.13
C LEU A 92 -1.57 -7.47 2.91
N LEU A 93 -1.83 -8.57 2.20
CA LEU A 93 -3.19 -9.02 1.92
C LEU A 93 -3.93 -9.36 3.22
N ALA A 94 -3.28 -10.10 4.11
CA ALA A 94 -3.88 -10.50 5.38
C ALA A 94 -4.24 -9.28 6.23
N ASN A 95 -3.35 -8.29 6.32
CA ASN A 95 -3.65 -7.05 7.04
C ASN A 95 -4.81 -6.29 6.41
N ALA A 96 -4.86 -6.23 5.07
CA ALA A 96 -5.95 -5.55 4.37
C ALA A 96 -7.31 -6.20 4.68
N ILE A 97 -7.35 -7.53 4.71
CA ILE A 97 -8.58 -8.28 5.01
C ILE A 97 -8.99 -8.05 6.47
N GLU A 98 -8.07 -8.25 7.41
CA GLU A 98 -8.39 -8.16 8.84
C GLU A 98 -8.72 -6.72 9.27
N ALA A 99 -8.10 -5.73 8.65
CA ALA A 99 -8.40 -4.32 8.92
C ALA A 99 -9.69 -3.85 8.24
N LYS A 100 -10.35 -4.71 7.47
CA LYS A 100 -11.57 -4.40 6.73
C LYS A 100 -11.38 -3.20 5.80
N ALA A 101 -10.26 -3.19 5.06
CA ALA A 101 -10.04 -2.18 4.04
C ALA A 101 -11.08 -2.35 2.93
N ASP A 102 -11.50 -1.23 2.37
CA ASP A 102 -12.42 -1.25 1.22
C ASP A 102 -11.68 -1.55 -0.07
N ILE A 103 -10.48 -1.00 -0.20
CA ILE A 103 -9.66 -1.13 -1.40
C ILE A 103 -8.21 -1.39 -1.01
N LEU A 104 -7.57 -2.31 -1.75
CA LEU A 104 -6.11 -2.49 -1.75
C LEU A 104 -5.61 -2.08 -3.13
N ILE A 105 -4.71 -1.10 -3.16
CA ILE A 105 -4.12 -0.63 -4.41
C ILE A 105 -2.71 -1.18 -4.55
N THR A 106 -2.46 -1.93 -5.60
CA THR A 106 -1.15 -2.51 -5.89
C THR A 106 -0.95 -2.65 -7.40
N GLY A 107 0.27 -2.41 -7.86
CA GLY A 107 0.66 -2.67 -9.26
C GLY A 107 1.23 -4.06 -9.45
N ASP A 108 1.36 -4.85 -8.39
CA ASP A 108 1.98 -6.17 -8.44
C ASP A 108 1.04 -7.17 -9.09
N LYS A 109 1.53 -7.82 -10.16
CA LYS A 109 0.78 -8.83 -10.91
C LYS A 109 0.43 -10.07 -10.09
N ASP A 110 1.16 -10.33 -9.02
CA ASP A 110 0.89 -11.47 -8.15
C ASP A 110 -0.49 -11.39 -7.49
N PHE A 111 -1.09 -10.20 -7.46
CA PHE A 111 -2.45 -10.00 -6.96
C PHE A 111 -3.54 -10.14 -8.01
N ASP A 112 -3.19 -10.25 -9.31
CA ASP A 112 -4.17 -10.27 -10.41
C ASP A 112 -5.17 -11.41 -10.31
N ASN A 113 -4.76 -12.55 -9.77
CA ASN A 113 -5.58 -13.76 -9.70
C ASN A 113 -6.28 -13.95 -8.36
N ILE A 114 -6.14 -12.99 -7.45
CA ILE A 114 -6.78 -13.06 -6.15
C ILE A 114 -8.24 -12.67 -6.30
N LYS A 115 -9.14 -13.62 -6.00
CA LYS A 115 -10.58 -13.41 -6.13
C LYS A 115 -11.19 -13.39 -4.74
N ILE A 116 -11.33 -12.20 -4.18
CA ILE A 116 -12.00 -11.97 -2.92
C ILE A 116 -12.98 -10.81 -3.09
N LYS A 117 -13.98 -10.78 -2.23
CA LYS A 117 -15.00 -9.75 -2.30
C LYS A 117 -14.51 -8.43 -1.69
N THR A 118 -13.83 -8.51 -0.57
CA THR A 118 -13.32 -7.36 0.16
C THR A 118 -11.96 -7.69 0.76
N PRO A 119 -10.94 -6.84 0.60
CA PRO A 119 -10.95 -5.58 -0.15
C PRO A 119 -11.03 -5.81 -1.66
N GLN A 120 -11.53 -4.82 -2.38
CA GLN A 120 -11.40 -4.79 -3.82
C GLN A 120 -9.93 -4.50 -4.16
N ILE A 121 -9.30 -5.35 -4.95
CA ILE A 121 -7.89 -5.19 -5.34
C ILE A 121 -7.84 -4.54 -6.71
N ILE A 122 -7.25 -3.35 -6.79
CA ILE A 122 -7.18 -2.60 -8.04
C ILE A 122 -5.78 -2.03 -8.25
N LYS A 123 -5.48 -1.70 -9.49
CA LYS A 123 -4.23 -1.04 -9.87
C LYS A 123 -4.36 0.47 -9.75
N PRO A 124 -3.24 1.21 -9.64
CA PRO A 124 -3.31 2.67 -9.57
C PRO A 124 -4.08 3.31 -10.71
N VAL A 125 -3.94 2.81 -11.94
CA VAL A 125 -4.66 3.35 -13.09
C VAL A 125 -6.17 3.17 -12.95
N GLU A 126 -6.60 2.05 -12.40
CA GLU A 126 -8.03 1.81 -12.15
C GLU A 126 -8.59 2.75 -11.11
N TYR A 127 -7.80 3.04 -10.05
CA TYR A 127 -8.19 4.00 -9.05
C TYR A 127 -8.38 5.39 -9.67
N ILE A 128 -7.44 5.81 -10.49
CA ILE A 128 -7.50 7.12 -11.16
C ILE A 128 -8.74 7.22 -12.02
N GLU A 129 -9.00 6.22 -12.86
CA GLU A 129 -10.15 6.21 -13.75
C GLU A 129 -11.48 6.22 -13.01
N LYS A 130 -11.56 5.50 -11.91
CA LYS A 130 -12.82 5.31 -11.20
C LYS A 130 -13.11 6.41 -10.18
N TYR A 131 -12.11 6.93 -9.49
CA TYR A 131 -12.30 7.81 -8.33
C TYR A 131 -11.78 9.23 -8.48
N MET A 132 -10.96 9.52 -9.48
CA MET A 132 -10.33 10.83 -9.64
C MET A 132 -10.95 11.68 -10.77
N LYS A 133 -12.10 11.31 -11.24
CA LYS A 133 -12.79 12.10 -12.27
C LYS A 133 -13.64 13.19 -11.66
#